data_36e8638635173bc9e5d8f65be1db8442
#
_entry.id   36e8638635173bc9e5d8f65be1db8442
#
_cell.length_a   1.000
_cell.length_b   1.000
_cell.length_c   1.000
_cell.angle_alpha   90.00
_cell.angle_beta   90.00
_cell.angle_gamma   90.00
#
_symmetry.space_group_name_H-M   'P 1'
#
loop_
_entity.id
_entity.type
_entity.pdbx_description
1 polymer ?
#
loop_
_entity_poly.entity_id
_entity_poly.type
_entity_poly.pdbx_seq_one_letter_code
_entity_poly.pdbx_strand_id
1 'polypeptide(L)'
;MTDVHAKYNEVEKLIDDEKFEDAVAGLTEIVEVDDSFVLAHLALARVYTKTGQHDLAIVHGEKACELEPQDPFNFTAMSVTYQRAWAGTQNQEFIAKAEEAMAKAQMLQAQSP
;
A
#
# COMPACT_ATOMS: atom_id res chain seq x y z
N MET A 1 -12.45 -14.42 -18.30
CA MET A 1 -11.24 -14.16 -17.52
C MET A 1 -11.18 -12.70 -17.12
N THR A 2 -10.83 -12.43 -15.86
CA THR A 2 -10.72 -11.06 -15.40
C THR A 2 -9.40 -10.46 -15.89
N ASP A 3 -9.47 -9.32 -16.59
CA ASP A 3 -8.29 -8.55 -16.94
C ASP A 3 -7.96 -7.66 -15.76
N VAL A 4 -6.96 -8.04 -14.97
CA VAL A 4 -6.62 -7.31 -13.74
C VAL A 4 -6.14 -5.90 -14.01
N HIS A 5 -5.49 -5.65 -15.16
CA HIS A 5 -5.04 -4.30 -15.51
C HIS A 5 -6.21 -3.38 -15.83
N ALA A 6 -7.19 -3.86 -16.60
CA ALA A 6 -8.39 -3.09 -16.90
C ALA A 6 -9.18 -2.82 -15.62
N LYS A 7 -9.32 -3.82 -14.77
CA LYS A 7 -10.00 -3.68 -13.49
C LYS A 7 -9.31 -2.66 -12.60
N TYR A 8 -7.98 -2.71 -12.54
CA TYR A 8 -7.20 -1.75 -11.76
C TYR A 8 -7.43 -0.31 -12.24
N ASN A 9 -7.48 -0.10 -13.55
CA ASN A 9 -7.74 1.23 -14.12
C ASN A 9 -9.12 1.76 -13.71
N GLU A 10 -10.15 0.89 -13.68
CA GLU A 10 -11.48 1.25 -13.19
C GLU A 10 -11.44 1.66 -11.72
N VAL A 11 -10.69 0.90 -10.92
CA VAL A 11 -10.57 1.18 -9.48
C VAL A 11 -9.88 2.51 -9.23
N GLU A 12 -8.87 2.87 -10.03
CA GLU A 12 -8.21 4.17 -9.91
C GLU A 12 -9.22 5.33 -10.01
N LYS A 13 -10.20 5.21 -10.90
CA LYS A 13 -11.27 6.21 -11.04
C LYS A 13 -12.15 6.24 -9.80
N LEU A 14 -12.44 5.08 -9.23
CA LEU A 14 -13.24 4.99 -8.01
C LEU A 14 -12.53 5.68 -6.83
N ILE A 15 -11.20 5.50 -6.74
CA ILE A 15 -10.40 6.15 -5.70
C ILE A 15 -10.42 7.66 -5.89
N ASP A 16 -10.25 8.14 -7.13
CA ASP A 16 -10.28 9.56 -7.44
C ASP A 16 -11.63 10.19 -7.08
N ASP A 17 -12.71 9.43 -7.24
CA ASP A 17 -14.07 9.86 -6.90
C ASP A 17 -14.41 9.62 -5.42
N GLU A 18 -13.45 9.17 -4.63
CA GLU A 18 -13.61 8.88 -3.21
C GLU A 18 -14.66 7.80 -2.91
N LYS A 19 -14.90 6.91 -3.87
CA LYS A 19 -15.80 5.76 -3.70
C LYS A 19 -15.00 4.58 -3.13
N PHE A 20 -14.60 4.73 -1.87
CA PHE A 20 -13.63 3.82 -1.26
C PHE A 20 -14.16 2.39 -1.05
N GLU A 21 -15.43 2.22 -0.70
CA GLU A 21 -15.98 0.87 -0.54
C GLU A 21 -15.96 0.10 -1.86
N ASP A 22 -16.36 0.76 -2.95
CA ASP A 22 -16.34 0.16 -4.28
C ASP A 22 -14.90 -0.12 -4.73
N ALA A 23 -13.98 0.78 -4.40
CA ALA A 23 -12.56 0.59 -4.72
C ALA A 23 -12.00 -0.62 -3.99
N VAL A 24 -12.29 -0.79 -2.70
CA VAL A 24 -11.85 -1.96 -1.93
C VAL A 24 -12.40 -3.25 -2.53
N ALA A 25 -13.68 -3.26 -2.90
CA ALA A 25 -14.29 -4.44 -3.51
C ALA A 25 -13.58 -4.82 -4.82
N GLY A 26 -13.30 -3.83 -5.66
CA GLY A 26 -12.59 -4.08 -6.92
C GLY A 26 -11.16 -4.56 -6.72
N LEU A 27 -10.44 -3.95 -5.78
CA LEU A 27 -9.06 -4.35 -5.46
C LEU A 27 -9.00 -5.76 -4.86
N THR A 28 -9.99 -6.09 -4.03
CA THR A 28 -10.08 -7.43 -3.45
C THR A 28 -10.26 -8.48 -4.54
N GLU A 29 -11.10 -8.20 -5.54
CA GLU A 29 -11.25 -9.10 -6.69
C GLU A 29 -9.93 -9.29 -7.43
N ILE A 30 -9.16 -8.21 -7.60
CA ILE A 30 -7.86 -8.29 -8.26
C ILE A 30 -6.90 -9.21 -7.51
N VAL A 31 -6.77 -9.04 -6.19
CA VAL A 31 -5.83 -9.86 -5.41
C VAL A 31 -6.30 -11.31 -5.27
N GLU A 32 -7.60 -11.58 -5.41
CA GLU A 32 -8.11 -12.95 -5.46
C GLU A 32 -7.69 -13.65 -6.76
N VAL A 33 -7.62 -12.89 -7.86
CA VAL A 33 -7.18 -13.42 -9.16
C VAL A 33 -5.65 -13.51 -9.22
N ASP A 34 -4.96 -12.49 -8.72
CA ASP A 34 -3.51 -12.40 -8.75
C ASP A 34 -3.00 -11.73 -7.47
N ASP A 35 -2.66 -12.54 -6.48
CA ASP A 35 -2.17 -12.08 -5.18
C ASP A 35 -0.79 -11.42 -5.26
N SER A 36 -0.09 -11.55 -6.39
CA SER A 36 1.22 -10.92 -6.60
C SER A 36 1.13 -9.60 -7.35
N PHE A 37 -0.08 -9.07 -7.57
CA PHE A 37 -0.27 -7.79 -8.26
C PHE A 37 0.02 -6.65 -7.28
N VAL A 38 1.26 -6.18 -7.28
CA VAL A 38 1.77 -5.23 -6.28
C VAL A 38 0.97 -3.94 -6.24
N LEU A 39 0.58 -3.40 -7.40
CA LEU A 39 -0.18 -2.15 -7.46
C LEU A 39 -1.50 -2.23 -6.69
N ALA A 40 -2.15 -3.41 -6.70
CA ALA A 40 -3.40 -3.59 -5.95
C ALA A 40 -3.17 -3.53 -4.45
N HIS A 41 -2.08 -4.14 -3.97
CA HIS A 41 -1.75 -4.07 -2.55
C HIS A 41 -1.41 -2.64 -2.12
N LEU A 42 -0.65 -1.90 -2.95
CA LEU A 42 -0.34 -0.50 -2.66
C LEU A 42 -1.60 0.36 -2.64
N ALA A 43 -2.51 0.13 -3.58
CA ALA A 43 -3.77 0.85 -3.63
C ALA A 43 -4.66 0.55 -2.42
N LEU A 44 -4.72 -0.72 -1.98
CA LEU A 44 -5.45 -1.11 -0.77
C LEU A 44 -4.87 -0.41 0.46
N ALA A 45 -3.55 -0.37 0.58
CA ALA A 45 -2.90 0.34 1.69
C ALA A 45 -3.31 1.81 1.70
N ARG A 46 -3.33 2.46 0.54
CA ARG A 46 -3.72 3.86 0.42
C ARG A 46 -5.18 4.09 0.78
N VAL A 47 -6.09 3.25 0.27
CA VAL A 47 -7.52 3.41 0.54
C VAL A 47 -7.83 3.12 2.00
N TYR A 48 -7.28 2.06 2.58
CA TYR A 48 -7.49 1.75 3.98
C TYR A 48 -6.94 2.86 4.90
N THR A 49 -5.83 3.49 4.53
CA THR A 49 -5.31 4.64 5.26
C THR A 49 -6.34 5.78 5.25
N LYS A 50 -6.93 6.06 4.09
CA LYS A 50 -7.91 7.15 3.97
C LYS A 50 -9.19 6.88 4.76
N THR A 51 -9.56 5.62 4.93
CA THR A 51 -10.75 5.24 5.70
C THR A 51 -10.45 4.96 7.17
N GLY A 52 -9.21 5.16 7.60
CA GLY A 52 -8.82 4.98 9.01
C GLY A 52 -8.60 3.55 9.43
N GLN A 53 -8.57 2.61 8.49
CA GLN A 53 -8.35 1.19 8.78
C GLN A 53 -6.85 0.87 8.69
N HIS A 54 -6.10 1.39 9.67
CA HIS A 54 -4.64 1.36 9.64
C HIS A 54 -4.04 -0.04 9.68
N ASP A 55 -4.66 -0.96 10.41
CA ASP A 55 -4.16 -2.34 10.49
C ASP A 55 -4.18 -3.01 9.11
N LEU A 56 -5.27 -2.83 8.37
CA LEU A 56 -5.39 -3.39 7.03
C LEU A 56 -4.45 -2.69 6.05
N ALA A 57 -4.28 -1.38 6.20
CA ALA A 57 -3.34 -0.62 5.38
C ALA A 57 -1.91 -1.18 5.54
N ILE A 58 -1.51 -1.45 6.76
CA ILE A 58 -0.18 -1.98 7.06
C ILE A 58 0.00 -3.39 6.45
N VAL A 59 -1.01 -4.25 6.58
CA VAL A 59 -0.96 -5.62 6.02
C VAL A 59 -0.67 -5.57 4.52
N HIS A 60 -1.38 -4.74 3.77
CA HIS A 60 -1.20 -4.66 2.32
C HIS A 60 0.09 -3.94 1.93
N GLY A 61 0.48 -2.91 2.67
CA GLY A 61 1.77 -2.25 2.45
C GLY A 61 2.94 -3.20 2.66
N GLU A 62 2.89 -4.01 3.72
CA GLU A 62 3.92 -5.01 3.98
C GLU A 62 3.96 -6.08 2.89
N LYS A 63 2.80 -6.47 2.38
CA LYS A 63 2.71 -7.44 1.28
C LYS A 63 3.42 -6.91 0.02
N ALA A 64 3.23 -5.64 -0.29
CA ALA A 64 3.91 -5.02 -1.44
C ALA A 64 5.44 -5.07 -1.26
N CYS A 65 5.93 -4.79 -0.06
CA CYS A 65 7.36 -4.86 0.23
C CYS A 65 7.90 -6.28 0.13
N GLU A 66 7.12 -7.28 0.54
CA GLU A 66 7.51 -8.69 0.42
C GLU A 66 7.58 -9.14 -1.04
N LEU A 67 6.64 -8.66 -1.87
CA LEU A 67 6.58 -9.05 -3.27
C LEU A 67 7.71 -8.43 -4.10
N GLU A 68 8.07 -7.19 -3.80
CA GLU A 68 9.15 -6.48 -4.49
C GLU A 68 10.08 -5.85 -3.47
N PRO A 69 10.95 -6.65 -2.83
CA PRO A 69 11.78 -6.17 -1.72
C PRO A 69 12.96 -5.28 -2.13
N GLN A 70 13.21 -5.13 -3.44
CA GLN A 70 14.29 -4.28 -3.93
C GLN A 70 13.79 -2.95 -4.48
N ASP A 71 12.48 -2.71 -4.44
CA ASP A 71 11.92 -1.47 -4.96
C ASP A 71 11.82 -0.43 -3.84
N PRO A 72 12.63 0.65 -3.90
CA PRO A 72 12.60 1.67 -2.84
C PRO A 72 11.25 2.38 -2.72
N PHE A 73 10.47 2.45 -3.81
CA PHE A 73 9.14 3.06 -3.77
C PHE A 73 8.23 2.36 -2.75
N ASN A 74 8.28 1.03 -2.68
CA ASN A 74 7.44 0.29 -1.75
C ASN A 74 7.74 0.63 -0.29
N PHE A 75 9.01 0.84 0.03
CA PHE A 75 9.41 1.21 1.39
C PHE A 75 9.11 2.67 1.70
N THR A 76 9.21 3.56 0.71
CA THR A 76 8.76 4.95 0.88
C THR A 76 7.26 4.99 1.17
N ALA A 77 6.48 4.25 0.40
CA ALA A 77 5.04 4.14 0.60
C ALA A 77 4.72 3.55 1.99
N MET A 78 5.49 2.53 2.42
CA MET A 78 5.29 1.91 3.73
C MET A 78 5.59 2.90 4.85
N SER A 79 6.63 3.73 4.70
CA SER A 79 6.94 4.77 5.69
C SER A 79 5.75 5.72 5.86
N VAL A 80 5.14 6.15 4.76
CA VAL A 80 3.96 7.02 4.81
C VAL A 80 2.79 6.31 5.49
N THR A 81 2.58 5.04 5.18
CA THR A 81 1.52 4.23 5.80
C THR A 81 1.70 4.19 7.34
N TYR A 82 2.91 3.95 7.81
CA TYR A 82 3.19 3.96 9.26
C TYR A 82 3.02 5.35 9.88
N GLN A 83 3.43 6.41 9.19
CA GLN A 83 3.23 7.78 9.68
C GLN A 83 1.75 8.10 9.87
N ARG A 84 0.91 7.70 8.91
CA ARG A 84 -0.54 7.89 9.00
C ARG A 84 -1.14 7.04 10.11
N ALA A 85 -0.66 5.80 10.28
CA ALA A 85 -1.10 4.92 11.34
C ALA A 85 -0.76 5.51 12.72
N TRP A 86 0.43 6.08 12.87
CA TRP A 86 0.80 6.75 14.10
C TRP A 86 -0.14 7.94 14.37
N ALA A 87 -0.37 8.77 13.36
CA ALA A 87 -1.25 9.94 13.51
C ALA A 87 -2.66 9.53 13.93
N GLY A 88 -3.18 8.40 13.42
CA GLY A 88 -4.53 7.94 13.70
C GLY A 88 -4.67 7.16 14.99
N THR A 89 -3.62 6.47 15.46
CA THR A 89 -3.70 5.56 16.60
C THR A 89 -2.89 6.02 17.82
N GLN A 90 -1.89 6.91 17.61
CA GLN A 90 -0.94 7.36 18.63
C GLN A 90 -0.05 6.21 19.15
N ASN A 91 0.04 5.10 18.42
CA ASN A 91 0.92 4.00 18.76
C ASN A 91 2.34 4.34 18.33
N GLN A 92 3.22 4.57 19.31
CA GLN A 92 4.59 5.05 19.07
C GLN A 92 5.46 4.06 18.33
N GLU A 93 5.11 2.76 18.32
CA GLU A 93 5.84 1.76 17.53
C GLU A 93 5.87 2.14 16.06
N PHE A 94 4.83 2.82 15.56
CA PHE A 94 4.74 3.20 14.17
C PHE A 94 5.74 4.29 13.79
N ILE A 95 6.21 5.10 14.74
CA ILE A 95 7.27 6.08 14.49
C ILE A 95 8.57 5.35 14.09
N ALA A 96 8.98 4.38 14.90
CA ALA A 96 10.19 3.61 14.65
C ALA A 96 10.08 2.83 13.34
N LYS A 97 8.92 2.22 13.08
CA LYS A 97 8.68 1.47 11.86
C LYS A 97 8.71 2.36 10.61
N ALA A 98 8.20 3.58 10.72
CA ALA A 98 8.27 4.56 9.62
C ALA A 98 9.73 4.93 9.32
N GLU A 99 10.53 5.14 10.36
CA GLU A 99 11.95 5.47 10.20
C GLU A 99 12.73 4.30 9.57
N GLU A 100 12.46 3.07 10.01
CA GLU A 100 13.08 1.87 9.43
C GLU A 100 12.74 1.74 7.94
N ALA A 101 11.49 1.94 7.58
CA ALA A 101 11.06 1.86 6.19
C ALA A 101 11.74 2.92 5.34
N MET A 102 11.83 4.15 5.85
CA MET A 102 12.50 5.24 5.12
C MET A 102 13.99 4.96 4.97
N ALA A 103 14.64 4.45 6.02
CA ALA A 103 16.06 4.08 5.94
C ALA A 103 16.29 2.99 4.89
N LYS A 104 15.39 2.00 4.83
CA LYS A 104 15.47 0.94 3.83
C LYS A 104 15.31 1.50 2.42
N ALA A 105 14.36 2.42 2.23
CA ALA A 105 14.16 3.06 0.93
C ALA A 105 15.43 3.82 0.48
N GLN A 106 16.03 4.57 1.40
CA GLN A 106 17.25 5.31 1.11
C GLN A 106 18.41 4.40 0.77
N MET A 107 18.56 3.30 1.51
CA MET A 107 19.60 2.31 1.25
C MET A 107 19.43 1.70 -0.15
N LEU A 108 18.21 1.33 -0.51
CA LEU A 108 17.93 0.75 -1.83
C LEU A 108 18.18 1.76 -2.96
N GLN A 109 17.84 3.03 -2.76
CA GLN A 109 18.11 4.08 -3.73
C GLN A 109 19.61 4.28 -3.93
N ALA A 110 20.40 4.20 -2.87
CA ALA A 110 21.84 4.34 -2.94
C ALA A 110 22.50 3.17 -3.69
N GLN A 111 21.87 2.00 -3.70
CA GLN A 111 22.36 0.82 -4.41
C GLN A 111 21.95 0.80 -5.88
N SER A 112 20.99 1.64 -6.27
CA SER A 112 20.52 1.70 -7.65
C SER A 112 21.52 2.42 -8.54
N PRO A 113 21.81 1.91 -9.77
CA PRO A 113 22.70 2.58 -10.70
C PRO A 113 22.11 3.89 -11.26
#